data_9a175dfb9e68d0d1a1e03e9c1e5f30d9
#
_entry.id   9a175dfb9e68d0d1a1e03e9c1e5f30d9
#
_cell.length_a   1.000
_cell.length_b   1.000
_cell.length_c   1.000
_cell.angle_alpha   90.00
_cell.angle_beta   90.00
_cell.angle_gamma   90.00
#
_symmetry.space_group_name_H-M   'P 1'
#
loop_
_entity.id
_entity.type
_entity.pdbx_description
1 polymer ?
#
loop_
_entity_poly.entity_id
_entity_poly.type
_entity_poly.pdbx_seq_one_letter_code
_entity_poly.pdbx_strand_id
1 'polypeptide(L)'
;MSPAELHADSIVIDGLIIAKWNRELFEDMRKGGLTAANCTVSVWEGFQATVNNIVASNNLIRENSDLVIPVRTTTDIRKAKEQGKTGILYGFQNAHAFEDQIGYVEVFKQLGVGIVQMCYNTQNLIGTGCYERDGGLSGFGREIVAEMNRVGIMCD
;
A
#
# COMPACT_ATOMS: atom_id res chain seq x y z
N MET A 1 28.60 -8.68 14.17
CA MET A 1 27.70 -7.72 13.51
C MET A 1 27.08 -6.84 14.56
N SER A 2 27.33 -5.56 14.53
CA SER A 2 26.70 -4.59 15.43
C SER A 2 25.22 -4.35 15.02
N PRO A 3 24.38 -3.78 15.90
CA PRO A 3 23.01 -3.42 15.54
C PRO A 3 22.92 -2.52 14.30
N ALA A 4 23.85 -1.59 14.15
CA ALA A 4 23.91 -0.70 12.97
C ALA A 4 24.27 -1.44 11.68
N GLU A 5 25.21 -2.37 11.74
CA GLU A 5 25.56 -3.23 10.59
C GLU A 5 24.39 -4.14 10.20
N LEU A 6 23.70 -4.73 11.20
CA LEU A 6 22.52 -5.56 10.96
C LEU A 6 21.40 -4.74 10.29
N HIS A 7 21.12 -3.54 10.78
CA HIS A 7 20.12 -2.63 10.20
C HIS A 7 20.50 -2.26 8.75
N ALA A 8 21.76 -1.92 8.51
CA ALA A 8 22.23 -1.55 7.18
C ALA A 8 22.13 -2.72 6.17
N ASP A 9 22.33 -3.97 6.62
CA ASP A 9 22.25 -5.16 5.75
C ASP A 9 20.80 -5.64 5.56
N SER A 10 19.91 -5.39 6.51
CA SER A 10 18.52 -5.87 6.49
C SER A 10 17.68 -5.17 5.43
N ILE A 11 16.65 -5.88 4.92
CA ILE A 11 15.51 -5.25 4.23
C ILE A 11 14.55 -4.76 5.30
N VAL A 12 14.37 -3.44 5.37
CA VAL A 12 13.49 -2.76 6.34
C VAL A 12 12.27 -2.25 5.61
N ILE A 13 11.08 -2.72 6.02
CA ILE A 13 9.81 -2.36 5.38
C ILE A 13 8.89 -1.73 6.44
N ASP A 14 8.35 -0.55 6.13
CA ASP A 14 7.24 0.02 6.89
C ASP A 14 5.91 -0.43 6.26
N GLY A 15 5.10 -1.13 7.05
CA GLY A 15 3.83 -1.72 6.61
C GLY A 15 2.75 -0.69 6.31
N LEU A 16 2.88 0.54 6.82
CA LEU A 16 1.91 1.60 6.55
C LEU A 16 2.46 2.98 6.91
N ILE A 17 2.52 3.86 5.93
CA ILE A 17 2.82 5.27 6.16
C ILE A 17 1.66 6.13 5.68
N ILE A 18 1.09 6.93 6.60
CA ILE A 18 0.24 8.07 6.29
C ILE A 18 1.04 9.33 6.53
N ALA A 19 1.36 10.04 5.47
CA ALA A 19 2.10 11.29 5.54
C ALA A 19 1.75 12.20 4.37
N LYS A 20 2.13 13.47 4.49
CA LYS A 20 2.18 14.37 3.33
C LYS A 20 3.42 14.02 2.51
N TRP A 21 3.24 13.21 1.48
CA TRP A 21 4.32 12.73 0.63
C TRP A 21 4.97 13.88 -0.14
N ASN A 22 6.29 14.00 0.02
CA ASN A 22 7.12 15.01 -0.62
C ASN A 22 8.58 14.54 -0.67
N ARG A 23 9.45 15.31 -1.31
CA ARG A 23 10.87 14.99 -1.43
C ARG A 23 11.58 14.85 -0.08
N GLU A 24 11.30 15.73 0.88
CA GLU A 24 11.93 15.71 2.21
C GLU A 24 11.65 14.39 2.94
N LEU A 25 10.41 13.91 2.89
CA LEU A 25 10.04 12.61 3.45
C LEU A 25 10.83 11.45 2.78
N PHE A 26 10.99 11.48 1.46
CA PHE A 26 11.78 10.46 0.76
C PHE A 26 13.27 10.49 1.15
N GLU A 27 13.83 11.67 1.36
CA GLU A 27 15.20 11.83 1.86
C GLU A 27 15.34 11.26 3.28
N ASP A 28 14.37 11.50 4.15
CA ASP A 28 14.38 11.00 5.53
C ASP A 28 14.19 9.47 5.59
N MET A 29 13.32 8.92 4.77
CA MET A 29 13.19 7.45 4.61
C MET A 29 14.53 6.82 4.22
N ARG A 30 15.23 7.41 3.26
CA ARG A 30 16.53 6.93 2.81
C ARG A 30 17.61 7.08 3.90
N LYS A 31 17.67 8.22 4.60
CA LYS A 31 18.56 8.44 5.75
C LYS A 31 18.30 7.43 6.87
N GLY A 32 17.02 7.10 7.11
CA GLY A 32 16.60 6.08 8.08
C GLY A 32 16.87 4.63 7.65
N GLY A 33 17.37 4.40 6.44
CA GLY A 33 17.65 3.05 5.93
C GLY A 33 16.40 2.24 5.54
N LEU A 34 15.26 2.92 5.31
CA LEU A 34 14.01 2.26 4.92
C LEU A 34 14.14 1.74 3.48
N THR A 35 13.98 0.41 3.31
CA THR A 35 14.08 -0.23 1.99
C THR A 35 12.77 -0.09 1.22
N ALA A 36 11.61 -0.22 1.88
CA ALA A 36 10.31 -0.05 1.25
C ALA A 36 9.27 0.49 2.24
N ALA A 37 8.25 1.16 1.70
CA ALA A 37 7.15 1.71 2.47
C ALA A 37 5.81 1.47 1.76
N ASN A 38 4.78 1.09 2.53
CA ASN A 38 3.41 1.04 2.06
C ASN A 38 2.80 2.45 2.13
N CYS A 39 2.56 3.05 0.96
CA CYS A 39 1.93 4.36 0.80
C CYS A 39 0.42 4.20 0.72
N THR A 40 -0.30 4.74 1.68
CA THR A 40 -1.77 4.78 1.65
C THR A 40 -2.25 5.70 0.54
N VAL A 41 -2.98 5.14 -0.42
CA VAL A 41 -3.61 5.88 -1.53
C VAL A 41 -5.13 5.93 -1.42
N SER A 42 -5.72 5.20 -0.48
CA SER A 42 -7.16 5.22 -0.19
C SER A 42 -7.44 4.90 1.28
N VAL A 43 -8.37 5.67 1.87
CA VAL A 43 -8.98 5.40 3.18
C VAL A 43 -10.51 5.46 3.03
N TRP A 44 -11.04 6.63 2.63
CA TRP A 44 -12.49 6.89 2.50
C TRP A 44 -12.92 7.13 1.06
N GLU A 45 -11.96 7.17 0.16
CA GLU A 45 -12.17 7.47 -1.25
C GLU A 45 -12.83 6.29 -1.98
N GLY A 46 -13.77 6.60 -2.86
CA GLY A 46 -14.29 5.65 -3.85
C GLY A 46 -13.30 5.47 -5.01
N PHE A 47 -13.69 4.69 -6.01
CA PHE A 47 -12.85 4.29 -7.14
C PHE A 47 -12.16 5.47 -7.84
N GLN A 48 -12.94 6.46 -8.30
CA GLN A 48 -12.39 7.58 -9.09
C GLN A 48 -11.37 8.41 -8.30
N ALA A 49 -11.68 8.74 -7.04
CA ALA A 49 -10.79 9.53 -6.20
C ALA A 49 -9.50 8.77 -5.89
N THR A 50 -9.59 7.47 -5.64
CA THR A 50 -8.43 6.59 -5.42
C THR A 50 -7.54 6.51 -6.66
N VAL A 51 -8.11 6.41 -7.86
CA VAL A 51 -7.34 6.45 -9.11
C VAL A 51 -6.60 7.78 -9.25
N ASN A 52 -7.25 8.92 -8.91
CA ASN A 52 -6.60 10.23 -8.93
C ASN A 52 -5.43 10.31 -7.94
N ASN A 53 -5.58 9.72 -6.73
CA ASN A 53 -4.48 9.64 -5.76
C ASN A 53 -3.31 8.81 -6.30
N ILE A 54 -3.58 7.70 -6.98
CA ILE A 54 -2.54 6.88 -7.63
C ILE A 54 -1.84 7.67 -8.73
N VAL A 55 -2.58 8.44 -9.54
CA VAL A 55 -1.98 9.31 -10.58
C VAL A 55 -1.05 10.34 -9.96
N ALA A 56 -1.49 11.03 -8.89
CA ALA A 56 -0.67 11.99 -8.17
C ALA A 56 0.59 11.35 -7.58
N SER A 57 0.45 10.17 -6.96
CA SER A 57 1.57 9.41 -6.40
C SER A 57 2.57 8.95 -7.46
N ASN A 58 2.08 8.50 -8.62
CA ASN A 58 2.93 8.13 -9.77
C ASN A 58 3.76 9.33 -10.28
N ASN A 59 3.17 10.54 -10.32
CA ASN A 59 3.89 11.76 -10.70
C ASN A 59 5.00 12.07 -9.67
N LEU A 60 4.65 12.04 -8.38
CA LEU A 60 5.60 12.32 -7.32
C LEU A 60 6.78 11.32 -7.30
N ILE A 61 6.52 10.02 -7.50
CA ILE A 61 7.58 8.99 -7.60
C ILE A 61 8.48 9.29 -8.81
N ARG A 62 7.89 9.67 -9.95
CA ARG A 62 8.65 9.98 -11.17
C ARG A 62 9.56 11.19 -11.00
N GLU A 63 9.04 12.25 -10.37
CA GLU A 63 9.79 13.48 -10.07
C GLU A 63 10.92 13.25 -9.06
N ASN A 64 10.83 12.21 -8.23
CA ASN A 64 11.83 11.86 -7.22
C ASN A 64 12.49 10.49 -7.50
N SER A 65 12.62 10.12 -8.76
CA SER A 65 13.17 8.83 -9.19
C SER A 65 14.65 8.60 -8.82
N ASP A 66 15.34 9.64 -8.35
CA ASP A 66 16.65 9.56 -7.73
C ASP A 66 16.62 8.99 -6.30
N LEU A 67 15.49 9.09 -5.59
CA LEU A 67 15.31 8.66 -4.20
C LEU A 67 14.43 7.42 -4.04
N VAL A 68 13.42 7.29 -4.89
CA VAL A 68 12.37 6.24 -4.77
C VAL A 68 12.13 5.50 -6.07
N ILE A 69 11.60 4.28 -5.95
CA ILE A 69 11.11 3.48 -7.09
C ILE A 69 9.74 2.87 -6.78
N PRO A 70 8.87 2.67 -7.78
CA PRO A 70 7.62 1.94 -7.55
C PRO A 70 7.90 0.46 -7.28
N VAL A 71 7.14 -0.13 -6.35
CA VAL A 71 7.20 -1.55 -6.01
C VAL A 71 5.89 -2.23 -6.44
N ARG A 72 6.01 -3.28 -7.24
CA ARG A 72 4.91 -4.16 -7.65
C ARG A 72 5.14 -5.62 -7.26
N THR A 73 6.41 -5.98 -7.03
CA THR A 73 6.88 -7.32 -6.69
C THR A 73 7.94 -7.27 -5.59
N THR A 74 8.19 -8.40 -4.95
CA THR A 74 9.28 -8.52 -3.97
C THR A 74 10.66 -8.31 -4.60
N THR A 75 10.80 -8.56 -5.90
CA THR A 75 12.04 -8.28 -6.65
C THR A 75 12.30 -6.77 -6.70
N ASP A 76 11.27 -5.93 -6.81
CA ASP A 76 11.44 -4.47 -6.81
C ASP A 76 11.94 -3.96 -5.45
N ILE A 77 11.55 -4.61 -4.34
CA ILE A 77 12.05 -4.27 -3.00
C ILE A 77 13.56 -4.55 -2.91
N ARG A 78 14.01 -5.71 -3.42
CA ARG A 78 15.44 -6.04 -3.45
C ARG A 78 16.21 -5.05 -4.32
N LYS A 79 15.66 -4.70 -5.48
CA LYS A 79 16.22 -3.70 -6.39
C LYS A 79 16.30 -2.31 -5.73
N ALA A 80 15.31 -1.92 -4.94
CA ALA A 80 15.37 -0.67 -4.15
C ALA A 80 16.58 -0.69 -3.21
N LYS A 81 16.77 -1.79 -2.45
CA LYS A 81 17.94 -1.97 -1.56
C LYS A 81 19.25 -1.85 -2.31
N GLU A 82 19.41 -2.57 -3.42
CA GLU A 82 20.62 -2.57 -4.26
C GLU A 82 20.94 -1.18 -4.81
N GLN A 83 19.93 -0.39 -5.15
CA GLN A 83 20.08 0.96 -5.67
C GLN A 83 20.23 2.04 -4.59
N GLY A 84 20.14 1.70 -3.31
CA GLY A 84 20.12 2.67 -2.20
C GLY A 84 18.93 3.62 -2.26
N LYS A 85 17.78 3.15 -2.77
CA LYS A 85 16.51 3.89 -2.87
C LYS A 85 15.47 3.28 -1.95
N THR A 86 14.37 4.00 -1.70
CA THR A 86 13.21 3.44 -1.02
C THR A 86 12.16 3.02 -2.04
N GLY A 87 11.69 1.78 -1.94
CA GLY A 87 10.58 1.26 -2.73
C GLY A 87 9.23 1.72 -2.20
N ILE A 88 8.34 2.19 -3.07
CA ILE A 88 7.00 2.62 -2.70
C ILE A 88 5.96 1.63 -3.21
N LEU A 89 5.26 0.96 -2.28
CA LEU A 89 4.06 0.15 -2.57
C LEU A 89 2.82 1.01 -2.39
N TYR A 90 1.74 0.67 -3.10
CA TYR A 90 0.43 1.26 -2.83
C TYR A 90 -0.41 0.32 -1.98
N GLY A 91 -1.06 0.90 -0.96
CA GLY A 91 -2.02 0.20 -0.13
C GLY A 91 -3.25 1.02 0.20
N PHE A 92 -4.28 0.32 0.66
CA PHE A 92 -5.51 0.91 1.17
C PHE A 92 -5.60 0.65 2.67
N GLN A 93 -6.03 1.65 3.44
CA GLN A 93 -6.43 1.46 4.84
C GLN A 93 -7.90 1.07 5.01
N ASN A 94 -8.65 1.08 3.93
CA ASN A 94 -10.05 0.68 3.89
C ASN A 94 -10.38 0.27 2.45
N ALA A 95 -11.03 -0.85 2.28
CA ALA A 95 -11.36 -1.38 0.96
C ALA A 95 -12.58 -0.70 0.29
N HIS A 96 -12.95 0.50 0.76
CA HIS A 96 -14.09 1.28 0.23
C HIS A 96 -13.96 1.58 -1.27
N ALA A 97 -12.72 1.70 -1.78
CA ALA A 97 -12.46 1.94 -3.19
C ALA A 97 -12.91 0.81 -4.13
N PHE A 98 -13.17 -0.40 -3.61
CA PHE A 98 -13.75 -1.47 -4.41
C PHE A 98 -15.25 -1.27 -4.67
N GLU A 99 -15.90 -0.36 -3.92
CA GLU A 99 -17.33 -0.10 -4.03
C GLU A 99 -18.13 -1.40 -3.95
N ASP A 100 -19.04 -1.65 -4.87
CA ASP A 100 -19.81 -2.90 -4.99
C ASP A 100 -19.32 -3.78 -6.17
N GLN A 101 -18.06 -3.58 -6.64
CA GLN A 101 -17.53 -4.17 -7.87
C GLN A 101 -16.31 -5.07 -7.59
N ILE A 102 -16.50 -6.39 -7.61
CA ILE A 102 -15.39 -7.34 -7.43
C ILE A 102 -14.28 -7.14 -8.47
N GLY A 103 -14.63 -6.80 -9.71
CA GLY A 103 -13.67 -6.56 -10.79
C GLY A 103 -12.70 -5.41 -10.52
N TYR A 104 -13.02 -4.48 -9.61
CA TYR A 104 -12.11 -3.39 -9.24
C TYR A 104 -10.86 -3.89 -8.49
N VAL A 105 -10.91 -5.04 -7.85
CA VAL A 105 -9.76 -5.66 -7.20
C VAL A 105 -8.63 -5.88 -8.21
N GLU A 106 -8.95 -6.50 -9.36
CA GLU A 106 -7.97 -6.73 -10.42
C GLU A 106 -7.47 -5.43 -11.05
N VAL A 107 -8.36 -4.46 -11.27
CA VAL A 107 -7.98 -3.14 -11.80
C VAL A 107 -6.96 -2.46 -10.87
N PHE A 108 -7.22 -2.41 -9.57
CA PHE A 108 -6.29 -1.82 -8.61
C PHE A 108 -4.98 -2.60 -8.50
N LYS A 109 -5.01 -3.94 -8.62
CA LYS A 109 -3.78 -4.73 -8.74
C LYS A 109 -2.93 -4.30 -9.93
N GLN A 110 -3.54 -4.11 -11.10
CA GLN A 110 -2.84 -3.65 -12.30
C GLN A 110 -2.28 -2.22 -12.12
N LEU A 111 -2.97 -1.36 -11.36
CA LEU A 111 -2.49 -0.03 -10.99
C LEU A 111 -1.36 -0.05 -9.95
N GLY A 112 -1.05 -1.20 -9.35
CA GLY A 112 0.09 -1.39 -8.45
C GLY A 112 -0.27 -1.49 -6.96
N VAL A 113 -1.55 -1.60 -6.62
CA VAL A 113 -1.97 -1.85 -5.23
C VAL A 113 -1.55 -3.25 -4.81
N GLY A 114 -0.88 -3.36 -3.66
CA GLY A 114 -0.31 -4.60 -3.17
C GLY A 114 -0.85 -5.06 -1.81
N ILE A 115 -1.33 -4.12 -0.98
CA ILE A 115 -1.82 -4.39 0.38
C ILE A 115 -3.14 -3.66 0.58
N VAL A 116 -4.16 -4.32 1.12
CA VAL A 116 -5.46 -3.71 1.41
C VAL A 116 -5.98 -4.17 2.76
N GLN A 117 -6.17 -3.22 3.67
CA GLN A 117 -6.94 -3.40 4.89
C GLN A 117 -8.42 -3.40 4.54
N MET A 118 -9.16 -4.38 5.05
CA MET A 118 -10.54 -4.65 4.65
C MET A 118 -11.51 -3.60 5.16
N CYS A 119 -11.38 -3.21 6.43
CA CYS A 119 -12.22 -2.21 7.09
C CYS A 119 -11.35 -1.32 7.97
N TYR A 120 -11.67 -0.03 8.03
CA TYR A 120 -11.00 0.86 8.96
C TYR A 120 -11.82 1.01 10.25
N ASN A 121 -12.35 2.17 10.55
CA ASN A 121 -13.07 2.43 11.81
C ASN A 121 -14.52 1.97 11.78
N THR A 122 -15.19 2.15 10.65
CA THR A 122 -16.62 1.92 10.47
C THR A 122 -16.91 0.76 9.54
N GLN A 123 -18.14 0.28 9.57
CA GLN A 123 -18.62 -0.74 8.66
C GLN A 123 -18.60 -0.24 7.21
N ASN A 124 -18.17 -1.13 6.29
CA ASN A 124 -18.30 -0.97 4.85
C ASN A 124 -19.04 -2.19 4.25
N LEU A 125 -19.12 -2.30 2.92
CA LEU A 125 -19.77 -3.45 2.25
C LEU A 125 -19.05 -4.79 2.50
N ILE A 126 -17.79 -4.76 2.93
CA ILE A 126 -16.92 -5.92 3.07
C ILE A 126 -17.02 -6.51 4.48
N GLY A 127 -17.10 -5.66 5.51
CA GLY A 127 -17.16 -6.10 6.89
C GLY A 127 -17.28 -4.96 7.88
N THR A 128 -17.05 -5.26 9.15
CA THR A 128 -17.15 -4.32 10.27
C THR A 128 -15.80 -3.75 10.66
N GLY A 129 -15.77 -2.45 10.97
CA GLY A 129 -14.61 -1.76 11.51
C GLY A 129 -14.56 -1.80 13.05
N CYS A 130 -13.47 -1.32 13.64
CA CYS A 130 -13.19 -1.45 15.07
C CYS A 130 -14.14 -0.64 15.98
N TYR A 131 -14.91 0.31 15.45
CA TYR A 131 -15.89 1.09 16.21
C TYR A 131 -17.32 0.55 16.13
N GLU A 132 -17.50 -0.54 15.36
CA GLU A 132 -18.81 -1.14 15.15
C GLU A 132 -18.96 -2.45 15.92
N ARG A 133 -20.22 -2.91 16.06
CA ARG A 133 -20.46 -4.26 16.58
C ARG A 133 -19.86 -5.28 15.64
N ASP A 134 -19.04 -6.18 16.17
CA ASP A 134 -18.41 -7.22 15.38
C ASP A 134 -19.43 -8.11 14.66
N GLY A 135 -19.39 -8.05 13.34
CA GLY A 135 -20.18 -8.86 12.41
C GLY A 135 -19.30 -9.67 11.45
N GLY A 136 -17.97 -9.50 11.54
CA GLY A 136 -17.01 -10.13 10.66
C GLY A 136 -17.17 -9.71 9.19
N LEU A 137 -16.78 -10.58 8.27
CA LEU A 137 -16.92 -10.37 6.83
C LEU A 137 -18.35 -10.64 6.34
N SER A 138 -18.84 -9.76 5.48
CA SER A 138 -20.06 -10.00 4.70
C SER A 138 -19.88 -11.11 3.67
N GLY A 139 -20.97 -11.51 2.99
CA GLY A 139 -20.88 -12.40 1.81
C GLY A 139 -19.97 -11.80 0.73
N PHE A 140 -20.20 -10.53 0.38
CA PHE A 140 -19.40 -9.78 -0.57
C PHE A 140 -17.93 -9.66 -0.11
N GLY A 141 -17.69 -9.45 1.19
CA GLY A 141 -16.34 -9.40 1.74
C GLY A 141 -15.55 -10.71 1.53
N ARG A 142 -16.21 -11.87 1.64
CA ARG A 142 -15.57 -13.16 1.35
C ARG A 142 -15.18 -13.29 -0.12
N GLU A 143 -16.02 -12.81 -1.04
CA GLU A 143 -15.73 -12.80 -2.47
C GLU A 143 -14.57 -11.85 -2.80
N ILE A 144 -14.52 -10.67 -2.17
CA ILE A 144 -13.38 -9.73 -2.30
C ILE A 144 -12.08 -10.37 -1.81
N VAL A 145 -12.07 -11.05 -0.65
CA VAL A 145 -10.87 -11.74 -0.15
C VAL A 145 -10.42 -12.85 -1.11
N ALA A 146 -11.37 -13.63 -1.65
CA ALA A 146 -11.06 -14.66 -2.64
C ALA A 146 -10.41 -14.05 -3.90
N GLU A 147 -10.96 -12.94 -4.39
CA GLU A 147 -10.43 -12.25 -5.55
C GLU A 147 -9.07 -11.60 -5.28
N MET A 148 -8.87 -10.98 -4.10
CA MET A 148 -7.56 -10.47 -3.68
C MET A 148 -6.50 -11.57 -3.67
N ASN A 149 -6.83 -12.75 -3.13
CA ASN A 149 -5.93 -13.91 -3.15
C ASN A 149 -5.62 -14.37 -4.58
N ARG A 150 -6.63 -14.38 -5.46
CA ARG A 150 -6.46 -14.77 -6.87
C ARG A 150 -5.48 -13.86 -7.60
N VAL A 151 -5.59 -12.55 -7.41
CA VAL A 151 -4.75 -11.57 -8.11
C VAL A 151 -3.44 -11.25 -7.38
N GLY A 152 -3.27 -11.73 -6.13
CA GLY A 152 -2.08 -11.51 -5.33
C GLY A 152 -2.01 -10.13 -4.68
N ILE A 153 -3.13 -9.64 -4.14
CA ILE A 153 -3.18 -8.52 -3.19
C ILE A 153 -3.17 -9.11 -1.78
N MET A 154 -2.31 -8.60 -0.92
CA MET A 154 -2.26 -9.00 0.49
C MET A 154 -3.48 -8.42 1.21
N CYS A 155 -4.21 -9.28 1.91
CA CYS A 155 -5.28 -8.89 2.82
C CYS A 155 -4.67 -8.58 4.20
N ASP A 156 -4.91 -7.38 4.70
CA ASP A 156 -4.50 -6.89 6.01
C ASP A 156 -5.71 -6.76 6.95
#